data_e508e00d9bb99b3e9a64dd40f64db938
#
_entry.id   e508e00d9bb99b3e9a64dd40f64db938
#
_cell.length_a   1.000
_cell.length_b   1.000
_cell.length_c   1.000
_cell.angle_alpha   90.00
_cell.angle_beta   90.00
_cell.angle_gamma   90.00
#
_symmetry.space_group_name_H-M   'P 1'
#
loop_
_entity.id
_entity.type
_entity.pdbx_description
1 polymer ?
#
loop_
_entity_poly.entity_id
_entity_poly.type
_entity_poly.pdbx_seq_one_letter_code
_entity_poly.pdbx_strand_id
1 'polypeptide(L)'
;MTALSAPPRHRQQPAAGPARRSLVRPGAGRHNNGGLLAYAILIVAVLVSAFPFYWTIVAATRSNSELSHVPPSLLPGGRLSANVHAVLDQADIGKALVNSLIVSTSVTVGVVLCSTLAGFAFAKLRFKGRGALLALTVGTMMIPPQLGVIPLFMTVAKLHWVNQLQAVILPGLVSAFGVFFMRQYLVQALPDELIEAGRVDGASHARIFWSIVVPVARPGMAVLGMLTFMASWNDFFWPIIALTSQEPTVQVALRQLGGGYVHDQSVIMTGTLLGTLPVLLVFGLLGRQIVGGIMQGAVKG
;
A
#
# COMPACT_ATOMS: atom_id res chain seq x y z
N MET A 1 -59.83 56.76 48.91
CA MET A 1 -58.65 56.41 49.74
C MET A 1 -57.81 55.45 48.99
N THR A 2 -56.80 55.96 48.28
CA THR A 2 -55.95 55.26 47.33
C THR A 2 -54.56 55.14 47.90
N ALA A 3 -54.14 53.95 48.25
CA ALA A 3 -52.79 53.67 48.78
C ALA A 3 -51.82 53.52 47.66
N LEU A 4 -50.84 54.38 47.54
CA LEU A 4 -49.67 54.33 46.65
C LEU A 4 -48.69 53.28 47.15
N SER A 5 -48.46 52.22 46.37
CA SER A 5 -47.41 51.22 46.65
C SER A 5 -46.06 51.75 46.15
N ALA A 6 -45.04 51.75 47.01
CA ALA A 6 -43.65 52.15 46.65
C ALA A 6 -42.96 51.08 45.74
N PRO A 7 -42.05 51.49 44.82
CA PRO A 7 -41.35 50.55 43.98
C PRO A 7 -40.20 49.82 44.77
N PRO A 8 -39.83 48.59 44.37
CA PRO A 8 -38.81 47.79 45.06
C PRO A 8 -37.41 48.37 44.83
N ARG A 9 -36.63 48.43 45.94
CA ARG A 9 -35.23 48.85 45.92
C ARG A 9 -34.35 47.83 45.17
N HIS A 10 -33.71 48.28 44.11
CA HIS A 10 -32.63 47.52 43.46
C HIS A 10 -31.49 47.28 44.45
N ARG A 11 -31.25 46.00 44.80
CA ARG A 11 -30.03 45.56 45.46
C ARG A 11 -28.86 45.73 44.49
N GLN A 12 -27.93 46.63 44.78
CA GLN A 12 -26.65 46.73 44.10
C GLN A 12 -25.85 45.48 44.42
N GLN A 13 -25.51 44.69 43.36
CA GLN A 13 -24.54 43.62 43.49
C GLN A 13 -23.13 44.21 43.66
N PRO A 14 -22.30 43.63 44.56
CA PRO A 14 -20.94 44.09 44.74
C PRO A 14 -20.12 43.83 43.47
N ALA A 15 -19.34 44.83 43.06
CA ALA A 15 -18.44 44.75 41.90
C ALA A 15 -17.49 43.56 42.02
N ALA A 16 -17.54 42.70 41.03
CA ALA A 16 -16.59 41.60 40.88
C ALA A 16 -15.17 42.17 40.72
N GLY A 17 -14.29 41.89 41.67
CA GLY A 17 -12.88 42.23 41.59
C GLY A 17 -12.21 41.60 40.36
N PRO A 18 -11.07 42.15 39.89
CA PRO A 18 -10.41 41.69 38.69
C PRO A 18 -10.01 40.21 38.82
N ALA A 19 -10.56 39.35 37.94
CA ALA A 19 -10.22 37.96 37.85
C ALA A 19 -8.68 37.82 37.65
N ARG A 20 -8.02 37.24 38.64
CA ARG A 20 -6.62 36.83 38.52
C ARG A 20 -6.54 35.85 37.30
N ARG A 21 -6.08 36.35 36.15
CA ARG A 21 -5.63 35.51 35.03
C ARG A 21 -4.51 34.62 35.56
N SER A 22 -4.82 33.39 35.88
CA SER A 22 -3.81 32.35 36.02
C SER A 22 -3.07 32.26 34.68
N LEU A 23 -1.84 32.76 34.66
CA LEU A 23 -0.89 32.48 33.61
C LEU A 23 -0.65 30.95 33.63
N VAL A 24 -1.51 30.23 32.91
CA VAL A 24 -1.19 28.86 32.52
C VAL A 24 0.07 28.99 31.68
N ARG A 25 1.22 28.75 32.27
CA ARG A 25 2.48 28.56 31.56
C ARG A 25 2.20 27.45 30.57
N PRO A 26 2.40 27.69 29.27
CA PRO A 26 2.39 26.58 28.30
C PRO A 26 3.48 25.62 28.80
N GLY A 27 3.08 24.44 29.22
CA GLY A 27 4.00 23.41 29.62
C GLY A 27 4.95 23.22 28.44
N ALA A 28 6.22 23.54 28.66
CA ALA A 28 7.29 23.21 27.75
C ALA A 28 7.08 21.74 27.45
N GLY A 29 6.66 21.42 26.19
CA GLY A 29 6.51 20.06 25.74
C GLY A 29 7.82 19.36 26.07
N ARG A 30 7.79 18.48 27.05
CA ARG A 30 8.86 17.53 27.26
C ARG A 30 9.00 16.84 25.89
N HIS A 31 9.98 17.23 25.09
CA HIS A 31 10.51 16.37 24.09
C HIS A 31 10.84 15.08 24.85
N ASN A 32 9.98 14.09 24.71
CA ASN A 32 10.26 12.73 25.13
C ASN A 32 11.37 12.25 24.21
N ASN A 33 12.61 12.67 24.52
CA ASN A 33 13.79 12.03 23.95
C ASN A 33 13.67 10.60 24.41
N GLY A 34 13.35 9.68 23.46
CA GLY A 34 13.29 8.26 23.76
C GLY A 34 14.56 7.91 24.53
N GLY A 35 14.40 7.38 25.76
CA GLY A 35 15.55 7.07 26.60
C GLY A 35 16.49 6.10 25.87
N LEU A 36 17.74 6.00 26.29
CA LEU A 36 18.77 5.11 25.72
C LEU A 36 18.22 3.71 25.43
N LEU A 37 17.35 3.21 26.31
CA LEU A 37 16.66 1.91 26.14
C LEU A 37 15.76 1.87 24.88
N ALA A 38 15.03 2.93 24.59
CA ALA A 38 14.17 2.99 23.40
C ALA A 38 15.02 2.96 22.11
N TYR A 39 16.12 3.70 22.08
CA TYR A 39 17.07 3.65 20.95
C TYR A 39 17.72 2.26 20.80
N ALA A 40 18.11 1.63 21.92
CA ALA A 40 18.69 0.28 21.89
C ALA A 40 17.68 -0.74 21.32
N ILE A 41 16.43 -0.70 21.77
CA ILE A 41 15.36 -1.57 21.26
C ILE A 41 15.15 -1.33 19.75
N LEU A 42 15.09 -0.07 19.31
CA LEU A 42 14.92 0.28 17.89
C LEU A 42 16.09 -0.22 17.05
N ILE A 43 17.33 -0.04 17.50
CA ILE A 43 18.52 -0.53 16.79
C ILE A 43 18.48 -2.05 16.66
N VAL A 44 18.19 -2.78 17.75
CA VAL A 44 18.06 -4.23 17.71
C VAL A 44 16.95 -4.65 16.72
N ALA A 45 15.79 -4.00 16.77
CA ALA A 45 14.70 -4.28 15.86
C ALA A 45 15.11 -4.07 14.39
N VAL A 46 15.83 -2.97 14.09
CA VAL A 46 16.35 -2.69 12.73
C VAL A 46 17.36 -3.76 12.31
N LEU A 47 18.30 -4.13 13.15
CA LEU A 47 19.31 -5.15 12.84
C LEU A 47 18.67 -6.52 12.57
N VAL A 48 17.73 -6.94 13.41
CA VAL A 48 16.98 -8.20 13.21
C VAL A 48 16.17 -8.16 11.92
N SER A 49 15.50 -7.05 11.61
CA SER A 49 14.72 -6.88 10.38
C SER A 49 15.60 -6.80 9.13
N ALA A 50 16.79 -6.26 9.21
CA ALA A 50 17.74 -6.16 8.11
C ALA A 50 18.50 -7.48 7.85
N PHE A 51 18.56 -8.37 8.84
CA PHE A 51 19.34 -9.62 8.75
C PHE A 51 18.93 -10.52 7.56
N PRO A 52 17.64 -10.75 7.24
CA PRO A 52 17.27 -11.56 6.07
C PRO A 52 17.78 -10.99 4.75
N PHE A 53 17.78 -9.67 4.58
CA PHE A 53 18.31 -9.01 3.39
C PHE A 53 19.83 -9.15 3.31
N TYR A 54 20.51 -8.95 4.43
CA TYR A 54 21.96 -9.19 4.53
C TYR A 54 22.31 -10.64 4.19
N TRP A 55 21.56 -11.60 4.75
CA TRP A 55 21.75 -13.02 4.47
C TRP A 55 21.53 -13.37 3.00
N THR A 56 20.53 -12.77 2.35
CA THR A 56 20.30 -12.96 0.91
C THR A 56 21.51 -12.50 0.08
N ILE A 57 22.14 -11.36 0.46
CA ILE A 57 23.36 -10.88 -0.19
C ILE A 57 24.52 -11.86 0.05
N VAL A 58 24.73 -12.30 1.30
CA VAL A 58 25.78 -13.26 1.63
C VAL A 58 25.60 -14.53 0.81
N ALA A 59 24.40 -15.09 0.81
CA ALA A 59 24.09 -16.33 0.10
C ALA A 59 24.26 -16.19 -1.43
N ALA A 60 23.87 -15.05 -2.02
CA ALA A 60 24.05 -14.77 -3.44
C ALA A 60 25.52 -14.66 -3.86
N THR A 61 26.44 -14.41 -2.92
CA THR A 61 27.88 -14.24 -3.20
C THR A 61 28.71 -15.51 -2.94
N ARG A 62 28.07 -16.59 -2.47
CA ARG A 62 28.75 -17.84 -2.13
C ARG A 62 28.32 -19.00 -3.02
N SER A 63 29.02 -20.14 -2.89
CA SER A 63 28.62 -21.41 -3.53
C SER A 63 27.61 -22.18 -2.66
N ASN A 64 26.84 -23.06 -3.30
CA ASN A 64 25.90 -23.91 -2.59
C ASN A 64 26.58 -24.80 -1.52
N SER A 65 27.79 -25.30 -1.80
CA SER A 65 28.57 -26.08 -0.84
C SER A 65 28.99 -25.25 0.39
N GLU A 66 29.39 -24.00 0.19
CA GLU A 66 29.75 -23.11 1.30
C GLU A 66 28.54 -22.76 2.19
N LEU A 67 27.34 -22.67 1.60
CA LEU A 67 26.11 -22.41 2.34
C LEU A 67 25.67 -23.62 3.18
N SER A 68 26.09 -24.82 2.79
CA SER A 68 25.76 -26.07 3.50
C SER A 68 26.71 -26.37 4.68
N HIS A 69 27.79 -25.62 4.84
CA HIS A 69 28.67 -25.77 6.00
C HIS A 69 28.03 -25.30 7.30
N VAL A 70 28.34 -25.99 8.41
CA VAL A 70 27.85 -25.63 9.74
C VAL A 70 29.05 -25.34 10.64
N PRO A 71 29.17 -24.12 11.22
CA PRO A 71 28.31 -22.96 11.05
C PRO A 71 28.51 -22.30 9.67
N PRO A 72 27.43 -21.69 9.10
CA PRO A 72 27.54 -21.01 7.82
C PRO A 72 28.36 -19.73 7.96
N SER A 73 29.12 -19.39 6.91
CA SER A 73 29.87 -18.13 6.90
C SER A 73 28.92 -16.94 6.78
N LEU A 74 29.09 -15.96 7.66
CA LEU A 74 28.29 -14.73 7.66
C LEU A 74 28.90 -13.62 6.76
N LEU A 75 30.09 -13.82 6.17
CA LEU A 75 30.73 -12.82 5.32
C LEU A 75 30.40 -13.06 3.85
N PRO A 76 30.20 -12.01 3.02
CA PRO A 76 30.05 -12.17 1.59
C PRO A 76 31.23 -12.89 0.93
N GLY A 77 30.94 -13.70 -0.09
CA GLY A 77 31.95 -14.38 -0.92
C GLY A 77 32.23 -13.64 -2.23
N GLY A 78 32.97 -14.28 -3.14
CA GLY A 78 33.38 -13.71 -4.44
C GLY A 78 32.62 -14.24 -5.65
N ARG A 79 31.54 -15.01 -5.49
CA ARG A 79 30.88 -15.76 -6.58
C ARG A 79 29.67 -15.08 -7.20
N LEU A 80 29.37 -13.82 -6.86
CA LEU A 80 28.17 -13.13 -7.32
C LEU A 80 28.02 -13.16 -8.85
N SER A 81 29.08 -12.86 -9.61
CA SER A 81 29.02 -12.86 -11.07
C SER A 81 28.71 -14.26 -11.63
N ALA A 82 29.34 -15.30 -11.09
CA ALA A 82 29.09 -16.68 -11.51
C ALA A 82 27.66 -17.11 -11.22
N ASN A 83 27.12 -16.75 -10.04
CA ASN A 83 25.76 -17.06 -9.65
C ASN A 83 24.73 -16.25 -10.49
N VAL A 84 25.04 -15.00 -10.86
CA VAL A 84 24.20 -14.20 -11.78
C VAL A 84 24.15 -14.87 -13.15
N HIS A 85 25.29 -15.31 -13.70
CA HIS A 85 25.29 -16.06 -14.97
C HIS A 85 24.46 -17.34 -14.85
N ALA A 86 24.61 -18.10 -13.78
CA ALA A 86 23.83 -19.31 -13.57
C ALA A 86 22.31 -19.03 -13.48
N VAL A 87 21.90 -17.90 -12.90
CA VAL A 87 20.48 -17.46 -12.89
C VAL A 87 19.99 -17.16 -14.29
N LEU A 88 20.79 -16.42 -15.09
CA LEU A 88 20.44 -16.06 -16.48
C LEU A 88 20.37 -17.26 -17.41
N ASP A 89 21.20 -18.28 -17.16
CA ASP A 89 21.19 -19.53 -17.94
C ASP A 89 19.98 -20.44 -17.61
N GLN A 90 19.50 -20.41 -16.35
CA GLN A 90 18.42 -21.29 -15.87
C GLN A 90 17.02 -20.68 -16.02
N ALA A 91 16.90 -19.35 -15.99
CA ALA A 91 15.63 -18.65 -16.12
C ALA A 91 15.80 -17.30 -16.82
N ASP A 92 14.82 -16.94 -17.64
CA ASP A 92 14.78 -15.61 -18.29
C ASP A 92 14.35 -14.55 -17.26
N ILE A 93 15.26 -14.26 -16.31
CA ILE A 93 14.99 -13.29 -15.24
C ILE A 93 14.84 -11.87 -15.79
N GLY A 94 15.49 -11.56 -16.93
CA GLY A 94 15.36 -10.27 -17.60
C GLY A 94 13.93 -10.03 -18.08
N LYS A 95 13.37 -10.99 -18.80
CA LYS A 95 11.97 -10.96 -19.24
C LYS A 95 11.01 -10.97 -18.06
N ALA A 96 11.30 -11.78 -17.05
CA ALA A 96 10.50 -11.86 -15.83
C ALA A 96 10.40 -10.52 -15.08
N LEU A 97 11.50 -9.77 -14.98
CA LEU A 97 11.54 -8.42 -14.39
C LEU A 97 10.68 -7.44 -15.19
N VAL A 98 10.81 -7.44 -16.53
CA VAL A 98 10.01 -6.59 -17.42
C VAL A 98 8.52 -6.94 -17.31
N ASN A 99 8.18 -8.23 -17.38
CA ASN A 99 6.79 -8.70 -17.24
C ASN A 99 6.19 -8.32 -15.89
N SER A 100 6.92 -8.54 -14.79
CA SER A 100 6.46 -8.12 -13.46
C SER A 100 6.26 -6.62 -13.37
N LEU A 101 7.12 -5.82 -13.97
CA LEU A 101 6.97 -4.36 -14.00
C LEU A 101 5.72 -3.95 -14.78
N ILE A 102 5.49 -4.54 -15.94
CA ILE A 102 4.28 -4.30 -16.77
C ILE A 102 3.03 -4.69 -16.00
N VAL A 103 2.98 -5.90 -15.45
CA VAL A 103 1.84 -6.42 -14.69
C VAL A 103 1.56 -5.53 -13.48
N SER A 104 2.56 -5.32 -12.61
CA SER A 104 2.37 -4.58 -11.36
C SER A 104 2.00 -3.12 -11.60
N THR A 105 2.60 -2.46 -12.61
CA THR A 105 2.25 -1.09 -12.95
C THR A 105 0.84 -0.99 -13.54
N SER A 106 0.48 -1.88 -14.46
CA SER A 106 -0.85 -1.90 -15.09
C SER A 106 -1.96 -2.15 -14.06
N VAL A 107 -1.78 -3.16 -13.19
CA VAL A 107 -2.70 -3.46 -12.10
C VAL A 107 -2.81 -2.29 -11.15
N THR A 108 -1.69 -1.67 -10.77
CA THR A 108 -1.67 -0.52 -9.86
C THR A 108 -2.45 0.66 -10.43
N VAL A 109 -2.18 1.03 -11.68
CA VAL A 109 -2.88 2.14 -12.35
C VAL A 109 -4.38 1.85 -12.43
N GLY A 110 -4.75 0.64 -12.86
CA GLY A 110 -6.15 0.23 -12.94
C GLY A 110 -6.86 0.27 -11.59
N VAL A 111 -6.28 -0.36 -10.56
CA VAL A 111 -6.86 -0.36 -9.21
C VAL A 111 -6.99 1.05 -8.66
N VAL A 112 -5.96 1.89 -8.76
CA VAL A 112 -5.99 3.26 -8.23
C VAL A 112 -7.07 4.09 -8.93
N LEU A 113 -7.18 4.03 -10.25
CA LEU A 113 -8.18 4.77 -11.00
C LEU A 113 -9.60 4.27 -10.71
N CYS A 114 -9.85 2.96 -10.84
CA CYS A 114 -11.17 2.37 -10.59
C CYS A 114 -11.62 2.58 -9.14
N SER A 115 -10.69 2.40 -8.18
CA SER A 115 -10.98 2.57 -6.76
C SER A 115 -11.25 4.03 -6.38
N THR A 116 -10.53 4.99 -6.99
CA THR A 116 -10.76 6.41 -6.75
C THR A 116 -12.11 6.85 -7.32
N LEU A 117 -12.46 6.40 -8.54
CA LEU A 117 -13.76 6.66 -9.15
C LEU A 117 -14.91 6.09 -8.32
N ALA A 118 -14.84 4.80 -7.98
CA ALA A 118 -15.86 4.14 -7.17
C ALA A 118 -15.91 4.70 -5.74
N GLY A 119 -14.74 4.94 -5.14
CA GLY A 119 -14.60 5.56 -3.83
C GLY A 119 -15.23 6.96 -3.77
N PHE A 120 -15.03 7.79 -4.79
CA PHE A 120 -15.68 9.09 -4.94
C PHE A 120 -17.21 8.94 -5.05
N ALA A 121 -17.68 8.03 -5.90
CA ALA A 121 -19.11 7.79 -6.03
C ALA A 121 -19.74 7.35 -4.69
N PHE A 122 -19.12 6.41 -3.99
CA PHE A 122 -19.57 5.95 -2.68
C PHE A 122 -19.35 6.96 -1.55
N ALA A 123 -18.43 7.91 -1.65
CA ALA A 123 -18.21 8.93 -0.64
C ALA A 123 -19.17 10.12 -0.78
N LYS A 124 -19.36 10.63 -2.00
CA LYS A 124 -19.90 11.97 -2.26
C LYS A 124 -21.13 12.01 -3.13
N LEU A 125 -21.44 10.97 -3.92
CA LEU A 125 -22.63 10.96 -4.75
C LEU A 125 -23.81 10.33 -4.01
N ARG A 126 -25.02 10.87 -4.25
CA ARG A 126 -26.29 10.35 -3.73
C ARG A 126 -27.00 9.57 -4.83
N PHE A 127 -27.10 8.26 -4.69
CA PHE A 127 -27.84 7.39 -5.61
C PHE A 127 -28.56 6.26 -4.86
N LYS A 128 -29.62 5.74 -5.47
CA LYS A 128 -30.40 4.63 -4.89
C LYS A 128 -29.56 3.36 -4.81
N GLY A 129 -29.62 2.63 -3.69
CA GLY A 129 -28.87 1.39 -3.50
C GLY A 129 -27.40 1.55 -3.08
N ARG A 130 -26.90 2.79 -2.88
CA ARG A 130 -25.49 3.06 -2.49
C ARG A 130 -25.03 2.21 -1.30
N GLY A 131 -25.84 2.10 -0.24
CA GLY A 131 -25.49 1.33 0.96
C GLY A 131 -25.39 -0.17 0.67
N ALA A 132 -26.36 -0.72 -0.07
CA ALA A 132 -26.37 -2.14 -0.43
C ALA A 132 -25.19 -2.51 -1.34
N LEU A 133 -24.89 -1.68 -2.35
CA LEU A 133 -23.74 -1.90 -3.23
C LEU A 133 -22.41 -1.81 -2.47
N LEU A 134 -22.27 -0.86 -1.56
CA LEU A 134 -21.06 -0.77 -0.71
C LEU A 134 -20.94 -1.99 0.19
N ALA A 135 -22.04 -2.42 0.82
CA ALA A 135 -22.04 -3.62 1.66
C ALA A 135 -21.68 -4.87 0.85
N LEU A 136 -22.20 -5.00 -0.37
CA LEU A 136 -21.83 -6.09 -1.28
C LEU A 136 -20.33 -6.04 -1.63
N THR A 137 -19.81 -4.87 -1.99
CA THR A 137 -18.39 -4.68 -2.30
C THR A 137 -17.51 -5.08 -1.11
N VAL A 138 -17.85 -4.65 0.10
CA VAL A 138 -17.09 -5.02 1.31
C VAL A 138 -17.27 -6.51 1.62
N GLY A 139 -18.48 -7.05 1.41
CA GLY A 139 -18.77 -8.49 1.59
C GLY A 139 -17.91 -9.39 0.71
N THR A 140 -17.57 -8.97 -0.51
CA THR A 140 -16.67 -9.76 -1.39
C THR A 140 -15.27 -9.91 -0.81
N MET A 141 -14.81 -9.00 0.04
CA MET A 141 -13.48 -9.11 0.70
C MET A 141 -13.41 -10.29 1.69
N MET A 142 -14.55 -10.77 2.16
CA MET A 142 -14.62 -11.94 3.07
C MET A 142 -14.45 -13.26 2.34
N ILE A 143 -14.57 -13.27 1.02
CA ILE A 143 -14.42 -14.46 0.18
C ILE A 143 -12.93 -14.63 -0.17
N PRO A 144 -12.28 -15.75 0.22
CA PRO A 144 -10.90 -16.00 -0.17
C PRO A 144 -10.76 -16.06 -1.69
N PRO A 145 -9.84 -15.27 -2.30
CA PRO A 145 -9.67 -15.24 -3.78
C PRO A 145 -9.36 -16.63 -4.38
N GLN A 146 -8.76 -17.51 -3.59
CA GLN A 146 -8.39 -18.87 -4.00
C GLN A 146 -9.59 -19.72 -4.40
N LEU A 147 -10.78 -19.46 -3.86
CA LEU A 147 -12.00 -20.19 -4.21
C LEU A 147 -12.43 -19.93 -5.66
N GLY A 148 -12.09 -18.78 -6.22
CA GLY A 148 -12.41 -18.40 -7.59
C GLY A 148 -11.40 -18.85 -8.65
N VAL A 149 -10.31 -19.53 -8.27
CA VAL A 149 -9.20 -19.80 -9.18
C VAL A 149 -9.59 -20.72 -10.36
N ILE A 150 -10.37 -21.78 -10.09
CA ILE A 150 -10.79 -22.73 -11.16
C ILE A 150 -11.69 -22.04 -12.17
N PRO A 151 -12.81 -21.38 -11.81
CA PRO A 151 -13.66 -20.68 -12.79
C PRO A 151 -12.92 -19.52 -13.48
N LEU A 152 -12.00 -18.84 -12.81
CA LEU A 152 -11.16 -17.81 -13.41
C LEU A 152 -10.24 -18.42 -14.49
N PHE A 153 -9.56 -19.53 -14.17
CA PHE A 153 -8.71 -20.23 -15.15
C PHE A 153 -9.51 -20.72 -16.36
N MET A 154 -10.69 -21.31 -16.15
CA MET A 154 -11.58 -21.71 -17.23
C MET A 154 -11.99 -20.53 -18.13
N THR A 155 -12.23 -19.38 -17.55
CA THR A 155 -12.56 -18.15 -18.29
C THR A 155 -11.36 -17.67 -19.12
N VAL A 156 -10.19 -17.61 -18.52
CA VAL A 156 -8.92 -17.23 -19.17
C VAL A 156 -8.59 -18.19 -20.31
N ALA A 157 -8.79 -19.50 -20.10
CA ALA A 157 -8.56 -20.53 -21.12
C ALA A 157 -9.53 -20.39 -22.31
N LYS A 158 -10.82 -20.14 -22.06
CA LYS A 158 -11.82 -19.89 -23.13
C LYS A 158 -11.51 -18.64 -23.95
N LEU A 159 -10.91 -17.62 -23.33
CA LEU A 159 -10.48 -16.39 -23.98
C LEU A 159 -9.13 -16.54 -24.72
N HIS A 160 -8.50 -17.70 -24.66
CA HIS A 160 -7.16 -17.95 -25.19
C HIS A 160 -6.07 -17.04 -24.62
N TRP A 161 -6.21 -16.66 -23.32
CA TRP A 161 -5.27 -15.76 -22.63
C TRP A 161 -4.24 -16.51 -21.79
N VAL A 162 -4.32 -17.84 -21.71
CA VAL A 162 -3.32 -18.63 -20.97
C VAL A 162 -1.93 -18.32 -21.52
N ASN A 163 -0.98 -18.14 -20.62
CA ASN A 163 0.39 -17.71 -20.91
C ASN A 163 0.52 -16.34 -21.61
N GLN A 164 -0.40 -15.42 -21.30
CA GLN A 164 -0.34 -14.02 -21.74
C GLN A 164 -0.53 -13.10 -20.53
N LEU A 165 0.16 -11.94 -20.52
CA LEU A 165 0.14 -11.02 -19.37
C LEU A 165 -1.26 -10.49 -19.04
N GLN A 166 -2.14 -10.36 -20.03
CA GLN A 166 -3.52 -9.93 -19.80
C GLN A 166 -4.32 -10.91 -18.92
N ALA A 167 -3.94 -12.20 -18.89
CA ALA A 167 -4.55 -13.17 -17.97
C ALA A 167 -4.33 -12.82 -16.51
N VAL A 168 -3.24 -12.11 -16.20
CA VAL A 168 -2.93 -11.65 -14.84
C VAL A 168 -3.39 -10.21 -14.64
N ILE A 169 -3.21 -9.34 -15.62
CA ILE A 169 -3.53 -7.90 -15.50
C ILE A 169 -5.04 -7.68 -15.34
N LEU A 170 -5.85 -8.20 -16.27
CA LEU A 170 -7.27 -7.84 -16.36
C LEU A 170 -8.08 -8.23 -15.11
N PRO A 171 -7.93 -9.44 -14.54
CA PRO A 171 -8.61 -9.78 -13.30
C PRO A 171 -8.17 -8.92 -12.10
N GLY A 172 -6.93 -8.42 -12.14
CA GLY A 172 -6.33 -7.61 -11.09
C GLY A 172 -6.73 -6.13 -11.09
N LEU A 173 -7.37 -5.60 -12.16
CA LEU A 173 -7.63 -4.16 -12.31
C LEU A 173 -8.63 -3.59 -11.29
N VAL A 174 -9.44 -4.43 -10.66
CA VAL A 174 -10.48 -4.00 -9.71
C VAL A 174 -10.24 -4.63 -8.35
N SER A 175 -10.26 -3.81 -7.29
CA SER A 175 -10.03 -4.24 -5.92
C SER A 175 -11.13 -3.72 -5.00
N ALA A 176 -11.85 -4.62 -4.34
CA ALA A 176 -12.84 -4.26 -3.32
C ALA A 176 -12.19 -3.49 -2.14
N PHE A 177 -11.00 -3.92 -1.72
CA PHE A 177 -10.19 -3.21 -0.74
C PHE A 177 -9.86 -1.79 -1.19
N GLY A 178 -9.42 -1.63 -2.44
CA GLY A 178 -9.09 -0.31 -3.00
C GLY A 178 -10.30 0.63 -2.99
N VAL A 179 -11.48 0.14 -3.39
CA VAL A 179 -12.74 0.91 -3.36
C VAL A 179 -13.09 1.35 -1.94
N PHE A 180 -13.03 0.43 -0.98
CA PHE A 180 -13.27 0.72 0.43
C PHE A 180 -12.27 1.74 0.97
N PHE A 181 -10.98 1.54 0.72
CA PHE A 181 -9.89 2.41 1.16
C PHE A 181 -10.08 3.84 0.64
N MET A 182 -10.26 4.00 -0.67
CA MET A 182 -10.46 5.32 -1.28
C MET A 182 -11.75 6.00 -0.84
N ARG A 183 -12.82 5.23 -0.64
CA ARG A 183 -14.05 5.77 -0.05
C ARG A 183 -13.81 6.31 1.35
N GLN A 184 -13.13 5.58 2.22
CA GLN A 184 -12.83 6.03 3.58
C GLN A 184 -11.92 7.26 3.59
N TYR A 185 -10.92 7.27 2.72
CA TYR A 185 -10.04 8.42 2.56
C TYR A 185 -10.82 9.67 2.13
N LEU A 186 -11.65 9.56 1.08
CA LEU A 186 -12.40 10.69 0.52
C LEU A 186 -13.52 11.19 1.44
N VAL A 187 -14.08 10.37 2.30
CA VAL A 187 -15.04 10.83 3.33
C VAL A 187 -14.36 11.82 4.30
N GLN A 188 -13.10 11.59 4.64
CA GLN A 188 -12.36 12.39 5.60
C GLN A 188 -11.63 13.59 4.95
N ALA A 189 -11.05 13.39 3.77
CA ALA A 189 -10.16 14.35 3.14
C ALA A 189 -10.85 15.34 2.20
N LEU A 190 -12.05 15.03 1.70
CA LEU A 190 -12.77 15.84 0.72
C LEU A 190 -14.01 16.48 1.34
N PRO A 191 -14.01 17.80 1.66
CA PRO A 191 -15.20 18.52 2.12
C PRO A 191 -16.32 18.52 1.07
N ASP A 192 -17.59 18.45 1.52
CA ASP A 192 -18.74 18.45 0.62
C ASP A 192 -18.91 19.83 -0.06
N GLU A 193 -18.50 20.89 0.61
CA GLU A 193 -18.54 22.27 0.13
C GLU A 193 -17.75 22.47 -1.17
N LEU A 194 -16.63 21.75 -1.35
CA LEU A 194 -15.87 21.80 -2.60
C LEU A 194 -16.63 21.19 -3.78
N ILE A 195 -17.40 20.15 -3.52
CA ILE A 195 -18.23 19.50 -4.55
C ILE A 195 -19.43 20.40 -4.90
N GLU A 196 -20.03 21.04 -3.90
CA GLU A 196 -21.16 21.95 -4.07
C GLU A 196 -20.72 23.22 -4.83
N ALA A 197 -19.59 23.82 -4.48
CA ALA A 197 -19.01 24.95 -5.21
C ALA A 197 -18.77 24.61 -6.69
N GLY A 198 -18.14 23.46 -6.97
CA GLY A 198 -17.93 23.01 -8.34
C GLY A 198 -19.23 22.81 -9.12
N ARG A 199 -20.32 22.39 -8.46
CA ARG A 199 -21.66 22.28 -9.11
C ARG A 199 -22.28 23.63 -9.38
N VAL A 200 -22.16 24.61 -8.47
CA VAL A 200 -22.63 25.98 -8.65
C VAL A 200 -21.90 26.64 -9.84
N ASP A 201 -20.59 26.37 -10.00
CA ASP A 201 -19.78 26.82 -11.14
C ASP A 201 -20.12 26.08 -12.46
N GLY A 202 -21.12 25.18 -12.46
CA GLY A 202 -21.55 24.44 -13.66
C GLY A 202 -20.59 23.32 -14.09
N ALA A 203 -19.65 22.88 -13.24
CA ALA A 203 -18.74 21.82 -13.58
C ALA A 203 -19.44 20.46 -13.66
N SER A 204 -19.18 19.70 -14.73
CA SER A 204 -19.63 18.33 -14.87
C SER A 204 -18.99 17.42 -13.82
N HIS A 205 -19.61 16.26 -13.51
CA HIS A 205 -19.06 15.28 -12.57
C HIS A 205 -17.63 14.84 -12.97
N ALA A 206 -17.36 14.69 -14.26
CA ALA A 206 -16.02 14.37 -14.75
C ALA A 206 -15.02 15.49 -14.45
N ARG A 207 -15.43 16.75 -14.65
CA ARG A 207 -14.57 17.91 -14.33
C ARG A 207 -14.31 18.01 -12.84
N ILE A 208 -15.32 17.81 -11.99
CA ILE A 208 -15.17 17.76 -10.53
C ILE A 208 -14.20 16.66 -10.16
N PHE A 209 -14.34 15.46 -10.75
CA PHE A 209 -13.44 14.34 -10.47
C PHE A 209 -11.97 14.68 -10.75
N TRP A 210 -11.66 15.16 -11.96
CA TRP A 210 -10.28 15.41 -12.36
C TRP A 210 -9.68 16.67 -11.71
N SER A 211 -10.48 17.74 -11.52
CA SER A 211 -9.98 19.03 -11.05
C SER A 211 -10.03 19.20 -9.54
N ILE A 212 -10.90 18.47 -8.82
CA ILE A 212 -11.08 18.60 -7.37
C ILE A 212 -10.72 17.29 -6.66
N VAL A 213 -11.37 16.18 -7.06
CA VAL A 213 -11.23 14.91 -6.35
C VAL A 213 -9.82 14.35 -6.48
N VAL A 214 -9.30 14.21 -7.69
CA VAL A 214 -7.96 13.65 -7.94
C VAL A 214 -6.86 14.42 -7.22
N PRO A 215 -6.77 15.76 -7.28
CA PRO A 215 -5.78 16.52 -6.53
C PRO A 215 -5.83 16.29 -5.02
N VAL A 216 -7.03 16.27 -4.43
CA VAL A 216 -7.23 16.01 -2.98
C VAL A 216 -6.92 14.55 -2.64
N ALA A 217 -7.23 13.62 -3.56
CA ALA A 217 -7.02 12.19 -3.37
C ALA A 217 -5.56 11.73 -3.55
N ARG A 218 -4.67 12.55 -4.12
CA ARG A 218 -3.27 12.17 -4.44
C ARG A 218 -2.55 11.42 -3.32
N PRO A 219 -2.57 11.87 -2.04
CA PRO A 219 -1.87 11.14 -0.99
C PRO A 219 -2.46 9.74 -0.75
N GLY A 220 -3.80 9.61 -0.74
CA GLY A 220 -4.48 8.32 -0.63
C GLY A 220 -4.22 7.41 -1.83
N MET A 221 -4.25 7.96 -3.05
CA MET A 221 -3.92 7.25 -4.29
C MET A 221 -2.48 6.73 -4.28
N ALA A 222 -1.52 7.51 -3.75
CA ALA A 222 -0.13 7.09 -3.64
C ALA A 222 0.05 5.91 -2.67
N VAL A 223 -0.62 5.96 -1.52
CA VAL A 223 -0.61 4.85 -0.54
C VAL A 223 -1.24 3.60 -1.14
N LEU A 224 -2.45 3.71 -1.73
CA LEU A 224 -3.12 2.58 -2.38
C LEU A 224 -2.27 2.02 -3.53
N GLY A 225 -1.68 2.90 -4.34
CA GLY A 225 -0.83 2.51 -5.46
C GLY A 225 0.38 1.69 -5.01
N MET A 226 1.07 2.12 -3.97
CA MET A 226 2.19 1.36 -3.43
C MET A 226 1.76 0.01 -2.87
N LEU A 227 0.68 -0.03 -2.06
CA LEU A 227 0.18 -1.30 -1.52
C LEU A 227 -0.18 -2.27 -2.64
N THR A 228 -0.84 -1.76 -3.70
CA THR A 228 -1.22 -2.57 -4.87
C THR A 228 0.00 -3.03 -5.66
N PHE A 229 0.97 -2.14 -5.89
CA PHE A 229 2.21 -2.50 -6.59
C PHE A 229 2.96 -3.61 -5.86
N MET A 230 3.14 -3.47 -4.55
CA MET A 230 3.82 -4.50 -3.72
C MET A 230 3.05 -5.82 -3.73
N ALA A 231 1.72 -5.77 -3.62
CA ALA A 231 0.88 -6.97 -3.65
C ALA A 231 1.00 -7.69 -5.01
N SER A 232 0.90 -6.93 -6.11
CA SER A 232 0.99 -7.48 -7.47
C SER A 232 2.39 -7.98 -7.82
N TRP A 233 3.46 -7.27 -7.39
CA TRP A 233 4.84 -7.71 -7.58
C TRP A 233 5.15 -9.03 -6.88
N ASN A 234 4.62 -9.21 -5.68
CA ASN A 234 4.82 -10.41 -4.89
C ASN A 234 3.76 -11.49 -5.13
N ASP A 235 2.80 -11.26 -6.04
CA ASP A 235 1.81 -12.27 -6.36
C ASP A 235 2.47 -13.47 -7.04
N PHE A 236 2.36 -14.59 -6.37
CA PHE A 236 2.87 -15.87 -6.83
C PHE A 236 1.73 -16.78 -7.29
N PHE A 237 0.59 -16.72 -6.57
CA PHE A 237 -0.44 -17.73 -6.67
C PHE A 237 -1.15 -17.75 -8.02
N TRP A 238 -1.65 -16.60 -8.49
CA TRP A 238 -2.33 -16.53 -9.76
C TRP A 238 -1.38 -16.61 -10.97
N PRO A 239 -0.26 -15.88 -11.00
CA PRO A 239 0.71 -15.99 -12.10
C PRO A 239 1.21 -17.40 -12.35
N ILE A 240 1.43 -18.23 -11.33
CA ILE A 240 1.95 -19.59 -11.52
C ILE A 240 0.93 -20.53 -12.16
N ILE A 241 -0.35 -20.19 -12.10
CA ILE A 241 -1.44 -20.95 -12.72
C ILE A 241 -1.71 -20.47 -14.15
N ALA A 242 -1.63 -19.15 -14.37
CA ALA A 242 -2.00 -18.52 -15.63
C ALA A 242 -0.84 -18.39 -16.63
N LEU A 243 0.42 -18.38 -16.15
CA LEU A 243 1.63 -18.16 -16.95
C LEU A 243 2.55 -19.38 -16.89
N THR A 244 3.41 -19.48 -17.91
CA THR A 244 4.45 -20.52 -18.01
C THR A 244 5.84 -19.89 -18.02
N SER A 245 6.89 -20.72 -18.21
CA SER A 245 8.28 -20.27 -18.38
C SER A 245 8.51 -19.39 -19.61
N GLN A 246 7.59 -19.34 -20.56
CA GLN A 246 7.72 -18.50 -21.75
C GLN A 246 7.37 -17.04 -21.48
N GLU A 247 6.43 -16.79 -20.56
CA GLU A 247 6.00 -15.45 -20.15
C GLU A 247 6.04 -15.29 -18.60
N PRO A 248 7.21 -15.50 -17.97
CA PRO A 248 7.28 -15.53 -16.53
C PRO A 248 7.14 -14.12 -15.92
N THR A 249 6.51 -14.04 -14.74
CA THR A 249 6.79 -12.97 -13.77
C THR A 249 8.00 -13.36 -12.90
N VAL A 250 8.53 -12.42 -12.12
CA VAL A 250 9.67 -12.72 -11.22
C VAL A 250 9.36 -13.90 -10.30
N GLN A 251 8.16 -13.98 -9.75
CA GLN A 251 7.77 -15.06 -8.84
C GLN A 251 7.71 -16.42 -9.57
N VAL A 252 7.27 -16.44 -10.82
CA VAL A 252 7.25 -17.65 -11.67
C VAL A 252 8.69 -18.07 -12.04
N ALA A 253 9.55 -17.12 -12.39
CA ALA A 253 10.97 -17.38 -12.70
C ALA A 253 11.74 -17.91 -11.46
N LEU A 254 11.53 -17.32 -10.29
CA LEU A 254 12.14 -17.80 -9.05
C LEU A 254 11.73 -19.24 -8.70
N ARG A 255 10.48 -19.62 -8.98
CA ARG A 255 10.06 -21.02 -8.83
C ARG A 255 10.83 -21.96 -9.76
N GLN A 256 11.13 -21.54 -10.99
CA GLN A 256 11.91 -22.37 -11.93
C GLN A 256 13.31 -22.65 -11.39
N LEU A 257 13.99 -21.64 -10.80
CA LEU A 257 15.29 -21.81 -10.17
C LEU A 257 15.28 -22.83 -9.03
N GLY A 258 14.14 -22.98 -8.35
CA GLY A 258 13.95 -23.96 -7.28
C GLY A 258 13.35 -25.30 -7.74
N GLY A 259 13.05 -25.49 -9.01
CA GLY A 259 12.31 -26.64 -9.54
C GLY A 259 13.15 -27.85 -9.94
N GLY A 260 14.47 -27.83 -9.85
CA GLY A 260 15.36 -28.92 -10.22
C GLY A 260 15.49 -30.01 -9.15
N TYR A 261 16.06 -31.17 -9.51
CA TYR A 261 16.39 -32.23 -8.57
C TYR A 261 17.46 -31.82 -7.54
N VAL A 262 18.30 -30.87 -7.89
CA VAL A 262 19.33 -30.30 -7.02
C VAL A 262 19.00 -28.83 -6.84
N HIS A 263 18.62 -28.47 -5.61
CA HIS A 263 18.35 -27.08 -5.27
C HIS A 263 19.66 -26.35 -5.00
N ASP A 264 20.09 -25.48 -5.91
CA ASP A 264 21.20 -24.58 -5.65
C ASP A 264 20.71 -23.32 -4.94
N GLN A 265 20.87 -23.29 -3.63
CA GLN A 265 20.45 -22.18 -2.78
C GLN A 265 21.13 -20.87 -3.16
N SER A 266 22.40 -20.93 -3.64
CA SER A 266 23.12 -19.72 -4.04
C SER A 266 22.49 -19.06 -5.27
N VAL A 267 22.05 -19.86 -6.25
CA VAL A 267 21.36 -19.42 -7.46
C VAL A 267 19.98 -18.86 -7.12
N ILE A 268 19.21 -19.58 -6.29
CA ILE A 268 17.87 -19.12 -5.85
C ILE A 268 17.98 -17.78 -5.11
N MET A 269 18.94 -17.65 -4.18
CA MET A 269 19.15 -16.40 -3.42
C MET A 269 19.63 -15.26 -4.33
N THR A 270 20.42 -15.57 -5.36
CA THR A 270 20.83 -14.57 -6.36
C THR A 270 19.64 -14.10 -7.19
N GLY A 271 18.79 -15.00 -7.66
CA GLY A 271 17.53 -14.65 -8.34
C GLY A 271 16.62 -13.80 -7.45
N THR A 272 16.50 -14.18 -6.17
CA THR A 272 15.72 -13.43 -5.17
C THR A 272 16.29 -12.03 -4.96
N LEU A 273 17.62 -11.89 -4.88
CA LEU A 273 18.28 -10.59 -4.77
C LEU A 273 17.94 -9.70 -5.98
N LEU A 274 18.07 -10.24 -7.21
CA LEU A 274 17.74 -9.51 -8.43
C LEU A 274 16.25 -9.10 -8.46
N GLY A 275 15.35 -10.01 -8.07
CA GLY A 275 13.92 -9.75 -8.01
C GLY A 275 13.49 -8.76 -6.92
N THR A 276 14.31 -8.57 -5.89
CA THR A 276 14.05 -7.62 -4.79
C THR A 276 14.46 -6.19 -5.14
N LEU A 277 15.46 -5.99 -5.99
CA LEU A 277 15.99 -4.66 -6.32
C LEU A 277 14.93 -3.67 -6.82
N PRO A 278 14.02 -4.01 -7.76
CA PRO A 278 13.00 -3.09 -8.24
C PRO A 278 12.03 -2.64 -7.13
N VAL A 279 11.66 -3.56 -6.22
CA VAL A 279 10.78 -3.24 -5.09
C VAL A 279 11.46 -2.25 -4.13
N LEU A 280 12.73 -2.47 -3.82
CA LEU A 280 13.51 -1.54 -2.98
C LEU A 280 13.63 -0.17 -3.63
N LEU A 281 13.81 -0.12 -4.96
CA LEU A 281 13.87 1.14 -5.70
C LEU A 281 12.52 1.89 -5.64
N VAL A 282 11.41 1.20 -5.90
CA VAL A 282 10.05 1.77 -5.80
C VAL A 282 9.78 2.27 -4.38
N PHE A 283 10.15 1.48 -3.36
CA PHE A 283 10.01 1.88 -1.97
C PHE A 283 10.86 3.11 -1.63
N GLY A 284 12.10 3.17 -2.11
CA GLY A 284 12.98 4.33 -1.91
C GLY A 284 12.45 5.61 -2.53
N LEU A 285 11.84 5.52 -3.73
CA LEU A 285 11.26 6.66 -4.44
C LEU A 285 9.94 7.14 -3.82
N LEU A 286 9.06 6.22 -3.42
CA LEU A 286 7.71 6.53 -2.94
C LEU A 286 7.59 6.56 -1.42
N GLY A 287 8.59 6.09 -0.67
CA GLY A 287 8.53 5.95 0.79
C GLY A 287 8.25 7.26 1.54
N ARG A 288 8.74 8.39 1.04
CA ARG A 288 8.47 9.72 1.62
C ARG A 288 6.98 10.10 1.56
N GLN A 289 6.28 9.71 0.51
CA GLN A 289 4.85 10.01 0.34
C GLN A 289 3.99 9.21 1.32
N ILE A 290 4.44 8.01 1.70
CA ILE A 290 3.76 7.14 2.66
C ILE A 290 3.85 7.70 4.06
N VAL A 291 5.06 8.07 4.49
CA VAL A 291 5.27 8.66 5.82
C VAL A 291 4.45 9.94 5.98
N GLY A 292 4.44 10.80 4.94
CA GLY A 292 3.62 12.01 4.93
C GLY A 292 2.11 11.74 4.98
N GLY A 293 1.61 10.73 4.25
CA GLY A 293 0.19 10.39 4.22
C GLY A 293 -0.33 9.75 5.52
N ILE A 294 0.48 8.87 6.13
CA ILE A 294 0.15 8.23 7.42
C ILE A 294 0.19 9.25 8.57
N MET A 295 1.18 10.14 8.58
CA MET A 295 1.33 11.17 9.61
C MET A 295 0.19 12.18 9.61
N GLN A 296 -0.37 12.55 8.44
CA GLN A 296 -1.52 13.45 8.37
C GLN A 296 -2.80 12.83 8.96
N GLY A 297 -2.93 11.51 8.95
CA GLY A 297 -4.04 10.79 9.59
C GLY A 297 -3.87 10.64 11.12
N ALA A 298 -2.62 10.57 11.61
CA ALA A 298 -2.32 10.34 13.03
C ALA A 298 -2.33 11.61 13.89
N VAL A 299 -2.20 12.81 13.29
CA VAL A 299 -2.08 14.09 14.03
C VAL A 299 -3.44 14.78 14.25
N LYS A 300 -4.55 14.20 13.77
CA LYS A 300 -5.92 14.72 13.98
C LYS A 300 -6.67 14.02 15.13
N GLY A 301 -5.95 13.38 16.05
CA GLY A 301 -6.49 12.87 17.31
C GLY A 301 -6.17 13.79 18.48
#